data_efea4a6b70aa0c1428568b99f9d5413c
#
_entry.id   efea4a6b70aa0c1428568b99f9d5413c
#
_cell.length_a   1.000
_cell.length_b   1.000
_cell.length_c   1.000
_cell.angle_alpha   90.00
_cell.angle_beta   90.00
_cell.angle_gamma   90.00
#
_symmetry.space_group_name_H-M   'P 1'
#
loop_
_entity.id
_entity.type
_entity.pdbx_description
1 polymer ?
#
loop_
_entity_poly.entity_id
_entity_poly.type
_entity_poly.pdbx_seq_one_letter_code
_entity_poly.pdbx_strand_id
1 'polypeptide(L)'
;MTRSVLPLSIIVALFAAIGCGSSSPGTIGLQPGINGCTNFPDMSGPGAMRNINFGVNGNIYAPPCMGIGIGQLVTFSGSFSAHPLMPGLAPSQQGGPDAGSPNNPIQATTSGSNPVPFMFPNAGVYPFYCSLHQGQGMFGAVQVR
;
A
#
# COMPACT_ATOMS: atom_id res chain seq x y z
N MET A 1 79.44 23.09 29.90
CA MET A 1 78.93 21.68 29.86
C MET A 1 77.47 21.75 29.61
N THR A 2 77.04 21.73 28.35
CA THR A 2 75.64 21.93 27.94
C THR A 2 75.15 20.59 27.40
N ARG A 3 74.23 19.96 28.08
CA ARG A 3 73.58 18.71 27.64
C ARG A 3 72.35 19.07 26.81
N SER A 4 72.39 18.76 25.52
CA SER A 4 71.24 18.78 24.62
C SER A 4 70.35 17.60 24.89
N VAL A 5 69.07 17.85 25.11
CA VAL A 5 68.04 16.83 25.23
C VAL A 5 67.23 16.87 23.93
N LEU A 6 67.23 15.77 23.15
CA LEU A 6 66.39 15.60 21.97
C LEU A 6 64.96 15.29 22.39
N PRO A 7 63.94 15.84 21.71
CA PRO A 7 62.57 15.45 21.93
C PRO A 7 62.23 14.19 21.13
N LEU A 8 61.63 13.25 21.81
CA LEU A 8 61.11 11.98 21.30
C LEU A 8 59.76 12.24 20.59
N SER A 9 59.76 12.18 19.24
CA SER A 9 58.55 12.31 18.44
C SER A 9 57.71 11.02 18.53
N ILE A 10 56.55 11.14 19.16
CA ILE A 10 55.56 10.08 19.20
C ILE A 10 54.76 10.13 17.90
N ILE A 11 54.92 9.15 17.02
CA ILE A 11 54.10 8.95 15.83
C ILE A 11 52.84 8.20 16.26
N VAL A 12 51.73 8.91 16.31
CA VAL A 12 50.40 8.29 16.51
C VAL A 12 49.93 7.76 15.15
N ALA A 13 49.99 6.47 14.98
CA ALA A 13 49.40 5.79 13.82
C ALA A 13 47.88 5.74 13.95
N LEU A 14 47.20 6.51 13.13
CA LEU A 14 45.73 6.49 13.00
C LEU A 14 45.34 5.25 12.19
N PHE A 15 44.86 4.19 12.83
CA PHE A 15 44.20 3.06 12.14
C PHE A 15 42.82 3.49 11.74
N ALA A 16 42.61 3.75 10.45
CA ALA A 16 41.29 3.87 9.85
C ALA A 16 40.68 2.45 9.78
N ALA A 17 39.75 2.16 10.66
CA ALA A 17 38.93 0.96 10.56
C ALA A 17 37.94 1.13 9.40
N ILE A 18 38.24 0.48 8.26
CA ILE A 18 37.29 0.32 7.16
C ILE A 18 36.25 -0.68 7.64
N GLY A 19 35.14 -0.15 8.14
CA GLY A 19 33.95 -0.94 8.47
C GLY A 19 33.33 -1.47 7.18
N CYS A 20 33.59 -2.74 6.82
CA CYS A 20 32.76 -3.46 5.87
C CYS A 20 31.35 -3.55 6.44
N GLY A 21 30.48 -2.69 5.96
CA GLY A 21 29.04 -2.83 6.20
C GLY A 21 28.58 -4.14 5.58
N SER A 22 28.36 -5.17 6.40
CA SER A 22 27.66 -6.36 5.99
C SER A 22 26.23 -5.98 5.68
N SER A 23 25.93 -5.77 4.40
CA SER A 23 24.55 -5.75 3.90
C SER A 23 24.01 -7.17 4.11
N SER A 24 23.31 -7.39 5.20
CA SER A 24 22.50 -8.59 5.37
C SER A 24 21.54 -8.64 4.16
N PRO A 25 21.47 -9.77 3.43
CA PRO A 25 20.42 -9.94 2.44
C PRO A 25 19.10 -9.84 3.21
N GLY A 26 18.39 -8.72 3.00
CA GLY A 26 17.09 -8.51 3.60
C GLY A 26 16.24 -9.72 3.27
N THR A 27 15.83 -10.44 4.30
CA THR A 27 14.74 -11.39 4.21
C THR A 27 13.60 -10.60 3.59
N ILE A 28 13.21 -10.95 2.34
CA ILE A 28 11.99 -10.45 1.72
C ILE A 28 10.87 -11.13 2.50
N GLY A 29 10.61 -10.63 3.71
CA GLY A 29 9.40 -10.94 4.41
C GLY A 29 8.28 -10.47 3.49
N LEU A 30 7.40 -11.40 3.11
CA LEU A 30 6.17 -11.05 2.43
C LEU A 30 5.50 -10.00 3.30
N GLN A 31 5.55 -8.74 2.86
CA GLN A 31 4.83 -7.65 3.52
C GLN A 31 3.36 -8.08 3.53
N PRO A 32 2.70 -8.12 4.68
CA PRO A 32 1.26 -8.34 4.68
C PRO A 32 0.63 -7.28 3.77
N GLY A 33 -0.03 -7.75 2.72
CA GLY A 33 -0.60 -6.87 1.71
C GLY A 33 -1.68 -5.98 2.31
N ILE A 34 -1.84 -4.78 1.77
CA ILE A 34 -2.92 -3.87 2.17
C ILE A 34 -4.25 -4.49 1.78
N ASN A 35 -5.13 -4.74 2.76
CA ASN A 35 -6.41 -5.43 2.54
C ASN A 35 -6.23 -6.69 1.68
N GLY A 36 -5.25 -7.55 2.02
CA GLY A 36 -4.97 -8.78 1.30
C GLY A 36 -4.33 -8.62 -0.09
N CYS A 37 -4.11 -7.39 -0.56
CA CYS A 37 -3.50 -7.13 -1.87
C CYS A 37 -1.98 -7.15 -1.78
N THR A 38 -1.36 -8.20 -2.31
CA THR A 38 0.10 -8.35 -2.47
C THR A 38 0.54 -8.12 -3.91
N ASN A 39 -0.39 -8.19 -4.85
CA ASN A 39 -0.19 -7.93 -6.27
C ASN A 39 -1.34 -7.07 -6.81
N PHE A 40 -0.99 -6.13 -7.69
CA PHE A 40 -1.95 -5.22 -8.32
C PHE A 40 -1.88 -5.37 -9.84
N PRO A 41 -2.79 -6.18 -10.45
CA PRO A 41 -2.88 -6.31 -11.90
C PRO A 41 -2.99 -4.94 -12.56
N ASP A 42 -2.16 -4.69 -13.59
CA ASP A 42 -2.09 -3.39 -14.25
C ASP A 42 -3.29 -3.15 -15.18
N MET A 43 -4.10 -2.19 -14.82
CA MET A 43 -5.25 -1.70 -15.58
C MET A 43 -5.05 -0.24 -16.04
N SER A 44 -3.81 0.25 -16.10
CA SER A 44 -3.52 1.63 -16.52
C SER A 44 -3.64 1.84 -18.02
N GLY A 45 -3.55 0.78 -18.82
CA GLY A 45 -3.57 0.85 -20.28
C GLY A 45 -4.86 1.42 -20.87
N PRO A 46 -4.81 1.96 -22.10
CA PRO A 46 -5.97 2.42 -22.82
C PRO A 46 -6.95 1.26 -23.07
N GLY A 47 -8.25 1.50 -22.84
CA GLY A 47 -9.30 0.48 -23.00
C GLY A 47 -9.43 -0.54 -21.87
N ALA A 48 -8.55 -0.51 -20.85
CA ALA A 48 -8.68 -1.37 -19.68
C ALA A 48 -9.97 -1.04 -18.91
N MET A 49 -10.73 -2.09 -18.55
CA MET A 49 -11.95 -1.94 -17.75
C MET A 49 -11.57 -1.81 -16.27
N ARG A 50 -11.77 -0.62 -15.73
CA ARG A 50 -11.50 -0.29 -14.33
C ARG A 50 -12.77 -0.36 -13.48
N ASN A 51 -13.42 -1.54 -13.54
CA ASN A 51 -14.64 -1.81 -12.78
C ASN A 51 -14.37 -2.82 -11.67
N ILE A 52 -14.84 -2.52 -10.47
CA ILE A 52 -14.86 -3.42 -9.33
C ILE A 52 -16.33 -3.77 -9.07
N ASN A 53 -16.71 -5.00 -9.43
CA ASN A 53 -18.06 -5.50 -9.21
C ASN A 53 -18.12 -6.22 -7.86
N PHE A 54 -19.29 -6.23 -7.22
CA PHE A 54 -19.48 -6.94 -5.95
C PHE A 54 -20.91 -7.44 -5.76
N GLY A 55 -21.03 -8.46 -4.87
CA GLY A 55 -22.33 -9.05 -4.54
C GLY A 55 -22.93 -9.98 -5.60
N VAL A 56 -22.24 -10.22 -6.73
CA VAL A 56 -22.70 -11.13 -7.79
C VAL A 56 -22.28 -12.57 -7.50
N ASN A 57 -21.06 -12.75 -7.01
CA ASN A 57 -20.46 -14.07 -6.73
C ASN A 57 -20.17 -14.25 -5.23
N GLY A 58 -21.05 -13.77 -4.37
CA GLY A 58 -20.86 -13.79 -2.91
C GLY A 58 -20.32 -12.49 -2.34
N ASN A 59 -19.82 -12.54 -1.10
CA ASN A 59 -19.34 -11.38 -0.36
C ASN A 59 -17.89 -11.03 -0.72
N ILE A 60 -17.65 -10.71 -2.00
CA ILE A 60 -16.33 -10.36 -2.53
C ILE A 60 -16.40 -9.15 -3.45
N TYR A 61 -15.30 -8.43 -3.58
CA TYR A 61 -15.01 -7.49 -4.66
C TYR A 61 -14.29 -8.23 -5.80
N ALA A 62 -14.62 -7.93 -7.03
CA ALA A 62 -14.04 -8.55 -8.22
C ALA A 62 -13.69 -7.51 -9.30
N PRO A 63 -12.40 -7.25 -9.56
CA PRO A 63 -11.24 -7.73 -8.80
C PRO A 63 -11.10 -7.02 -7.45
N PRO A 64 -10.49 -7.65 -6.42
CA PRO A 64 -10.24 -6.98 -5.14
C PRO A 64 -9.03 -6.06 -5.18
N CYS A 65 -8.07 -6.31 -6.06
CA CYS A 65 -6.82 -5.57 -6.20
C CYS A 65 -6.67 -5.07 -7.64
N MET A 66 -6.32 -3.79 -7.81
CA MET A 66 -6.20 -3.16 -9.12
C MET A 66 -5.09 -2.11 -9.13
N GLY A 67 -4.21 -2.15 -10.15
CA GLY A 67 -3.23 -1.11 -10.43
C GLY A 67 -3.71 -0.18 -11.55
N ILE A 68 -3.65 1.14 -11.34
CA ILE A 68 -4.10 2.15 -12.32
C ILE A 68 -3.09 3.29 -12.44
N GLY A 69 -3.25 4.13 -13.45
CA GLY A 69 -2.51 5.38 -13.61
C GLY A 69 -3.13 6.55 -12.84
N ILE A 70 -2.31 7.57 -12.55
CA ILE A 70 -2.76 8.82 -11.94
C ILE A 70 -3.87 9.47 -12.80
N GLY A 71 -4.90 9.99 -12.13
CA GLY A 71 -6.04 10.66 -12.77
C GLY A 71 -7.09 9.73 -13.38
N GLN A 72 -6.90 8.41 -13.28
CA GLN A 72 -7.88 7.45 -13.80
C GLN A 72 -9.04 7.21 -12.83
N LEU A 73 -10.17 6.81 -13.40
CA LEU A 73 -11.39 6.45 -12.67
C LEU A 73 -11.45 4.95 -12.42
N VAL A 74 -11.93 4.57 -11.25
CA VAL A 74 -12.39 3.20 -10.93
C VAL A 74 -13.86 3.28 -10.59
N THR A 75 -14.67 2.42 -11.21
CA THR A 75 -16.11 2.35 -10.99
C THR A 75 -16.46 1.15 -10.10
N PHE A 76 -17.15 1.40 -9.01
CA PHE A 76 -17.69 0.36 -8.14
C PHE A 76 -19.14 0.07 -8.51
N SER A 77 -19.49 -1.21 -8.69
CA SER A 77 -20.82 -1.62 -9.17
C SER A 77 -21.37 -2.79 -8.35
N GLY A 78 -22.51 -2.60 -7.73
CA GLY A 78 -23.22 -3.58 -6.94
C GLY A 78 -24.27 -2.94 -6.03
N SER A 79 -24.85 -3.71 -5.13
CA SER A 79 -25.82 -3.19 -4.14
C SER A 79 -25.08 -2.63 -2.93
N PHE A 80 -24.96 -1.31 -2.83
CA PHE A 80 -24.34 -0.65 -1.67
C PHE A 80 -25.16 -0.78 -0.39
N SER A 81 -26.47 -1.04 -0.50
CA SER A 81 -27.31 -1.33 0.66
C SER A 81 -26.99 -2.69 1.29
N ALA A 82 -26.66 -3.70 0.46
CA ALA A 82 -26.25 -5.02 0.92
C ALA A 82 -24.73 -5.06 1.28
N HIS A 83 -23.93 -4.25 0.61
CA HIS A 83 -22.48 -4.23 0.73
C HIS A 83 -21.97 -2.78 0.84
N PRO A 84 -22.15 -2.12 2.00
CA PRO A 84 -21.66 -0.75 2.19
C PRO A 84 -20.16 -0.64 1.95
N LEU A 85 -19.77 0.22 1.00
CA LEU A 85 -18.38 0.51 0.67
C LEU A 85 -17.82 1.55 1.63
N MET A 86 -16.69 1.23 2.25
CA MET A 86 -15.97 2.10 3.16
C MET A 86 -14.52 2.30 2.70
N PRO A 87 -13.97 3.52 2.77
CA PRO A 87 -12.56 3.76 2.54
C PRO A 87 -11.71 3.29 3.73
N GLY A 88 -10.48 2.86 3.45
CA GLY A 88 -9.50 2.53 4.47
C GLY A 88 -9.26 1.04 4.66
N LEU A 89 -8.43 0.73 5.67
CA LEU A 89 -8.16 -0.64 6.05
C LEU A 89 -9.39 -1.29 6.67
N ALA A 90 -9.66 -2.53 6.27
CA ALA A 90 -10.67 -3.33 6.95
C ALA A 90 -10.27 -3.53 8.43
N PRO A 91 -11.21 -3.41 9.39
CA PRO A 91 -10.92 -3.65 10.80
C PRO A 91 -10.22 -4.99 11.08
N SER A 92 -10.53 -6.03 10.29
CA SER A 92 -9.85 -7.33 10.35
C SER A 92 -8.41 -7.31 9.85
N GLN A 93 -7.98 -6.24 9.19
CA GLN A 93 -6.63 -6.04 8.63
C GLN A 93 -5.84 -4.97 9.39
N GLN A 94 -6.40 -4.41 10.47
CA GLN A 94 -5.71 -3.41 11.30
C GLN A 94 -4.52 -4.03 12.01
N GLY A 95 -3.34 -3.43 11.79
CA GLY A 95 -2.04 -3.93 12.29
C GLY A 95 -1.03 -4.20 11.19
N GLY A 96 -1.42 -4.11 9.93
CA GLY A 96 -0.48 -4.05 8.81
C GLY A 96 0.31 -2.73 8.81
N PRO A 97 1.54 -2.74 8.27
CA PRO A 97 2.44 -1.57 8.33
C PRO A 97 1.94 -0.34 7.58
N ASP A 98 0.94 -0.47 6.71
CA ASP A 98 0.49 0.61 5.84
C ASP A 98 -1.02 0.84 5.95
N ALA A 99 -1.37 1.96 6.59
CA ALA A 99 -2.77 2.43 6.65
C ALA A 99 -3.35 2.86 5.28
N GLY A 100 -2.59 2.68 4.19
CA GLY A 100 -2.93 3.23 2.88
C GLY A 100 -2.55 4.70 2.74
N SER A 101 -2.73 5.24 1.54
CA SER A 101 -2.39 6.63 1.26
C SER A 101 -3.36 7.59 1.97
N PRO A 102 -2.87 8.72 2.49
CA PRO A 102 -3.75 9.77 3.01
C PRO A 102 -4.67 10.30 1.90
N ASN A 103 -5.81 10.85 2.29
CA ASN A 103 -6.79 11.40 1.37
C ASN A 103 -7.33 10.37 0.35
N ASN A 104 -7.77 9.21 0.86
CA ASN A 104 -8.43 8.19 0.04
C ASN A 104 -9.62 8.82 -0.70
N PRO A 105 -9.63 8.82 -2.05
CA PRO A 105 -10.72 9.43 -2.82
C PRO A 105 -12.02 8.64 -2.76
N ILE A 106 -11.96 7.37 -2.36
CA ILE A 106 -13.16 6.55 -2.18
C ILE A 106 -14.00 7.15 -1.05
N GLN A 107 -15.27 7.39 -1.32
CA GLN A 107 -16.22 7.88 -0.32
C GLN A 107 -17.09 6.74 0.21
N ALA A 108 -17.46 6.83 1.49
CA ALA A 108 -18.40 5.90 2.07
C ALA A 108 -19.72 5.92 1.29
N THR A 109 -20.11 4.75 0.75
CA THR A 109 -21.34 4.59 -0.03
C THR A 109 -22.14 3.44 0.58
N THR A 110 -23.29 3.75 1.16
CA THR A 110 -24.05 2.84 2.01
C THR A 110 -25.45 2.52 1.48
N SER A 111 -25.83 3.08 0.34
CA SER A 111 -27.16 2.88 -0.24
C SER A 111 -27.13 2.98 -1.76
N GLY A 112 -28.18 2.42 -2.39
CA GLY A 112 -28.31 2.42 -3.84
C GLY A 112 -27.61 1.24 -4.51
N SER A 113 -27.73 1.19 -5.84
CA SER A 113 -27.14 0.14 -6.68
C SER A 113 -26.56 0.70 -8.00
N ASN A 114 -26.62 2.02 -8.20
CA ASN A 114 -26.03 2.64 -9.38
C ASN A 114 -24.50 2.57 -9.29
N PRO A 115 -23.79 2.35 -10.40
CA PRO A 115 -22.32 2.41 -10.42
C PRO A 115 -21.80 3.77 -9.93
N VAL A 116 -20.78 3.72 -9.05
CA VAL A 116 -20.16 4.93 -8.49
C VAL A 116 -18.69 5.01 -8.90
N PRO A 117 -18.30 6.02 -9.71
CA PRO A 117 -16.92 6.23 -10.09
C PRO A 117 -16.18 7.09 -9.05
N PHE A 118 -14.91 6.74 -8.79
CA PHE A 118 -13.97 7.56 -8.02
C PHE A 118 -12.73 7.85 -8.88
N MET A 119 -12.31 9.11 -8.92
CA MET A 119 -11.08 9.53 -9.59
C MET A 119 -9.92 9.52 -8.59
N PHE A 120 -8.76 9.02 -9.04
CA PHE A 120 -7.56 8.89 -8.21
C PHE A 120 -6.47 9.87 -8.68
N PRO A 121 -6.42 11.09 -8.12
CA PRO A 121 -5.57 12.16 -8.62
C PRO A 121 -4.10 12.02 -8.22
N ASN A 122 -3.78 11.21 -7.21
CA ASN A 122 -2.43 11.09 -6.66
C ASN A 122 -1.96 9.64 -6.64
N ALA A 123 -0.64 9.43 -6.75
CA ALA A 123 -0.03 8.12 -6.55
C ALA A 123 -0.22 7.66 -5.10
N GLY A 124 -0.37 6.34 -4.91
CA GLY A 124 -0.55 5.76 -3.58
C GLY A 124 -1.28 4.43 -3.62
N VAL A 125 -1.57 3.89 -2.44
CA VAL A 125 -2.42 2.71 -2.27
C VAL A 125 -3.64 3.08 -1.45
N TYR A 126 -4.81 2.81 -2.00
CA TYR A 126 -6.10 3.25 -1.50
C TYR A 126 -6.96 2.03 -1.14
N PRO A 127 -6.92 1.59 0.11
CA PRO A 127 -7.69 0.45 0.58
C PRO A 127 -9.18 0.79 0.71
N PHE A 128 -10.01 -0.24 0.59
CA PHE A 128 -11.44 -0.18 0.78
C PHE A 128 -11.98 -1.50 1.33
N TYR A 129 -13.15 -1.47 1.92
CA TYR A 129 -13.80 -2.66 2.47
C TYR A 129 -15.33 -2.54 2.52
N CYS A 130 -16.02 -3.67 2.67
CA CYS A 130 -17.43 -3.71 3.01
C CYS A 130 -17.59 -3.75 4.54
N SER A 131 -18.33 -2.81 5.13
CA SER A 131 -18.47 -2.74 6.58
C SER A 131 -19.19 -3.97 7.19
N LEU A 132 -20.04 -4.63 6.43
CA LEU A 132 -20.79 -5.81 6.88
C LEU A 132 -20.02 -7.13 6.69
N HIS A 133 -19.18 -7.23 5.64
CA HIS A 133 -18.58 -8.51 5.23
C HIS A 133 -17.04 -8.50 5.28
N GLN A 134 -16.41 -7.49 5.89
CA GLN A 134 -14.96 -7.42 6.00
C GLN A 134 -14.34 -8.61 6.76
N GLY A 135 -15.07 -9.17 7.73
CA GLY A 135 -14.67 -10.40 8.43
C GLY A 135 -14.70 -11.66 7.58
N GLN A 136 -15.37 -11.61 6.41
CA GLN A 136 -15.42 -12.69 5.41
C GLN A 136 -14.46 -12.46 4.24
N GLY A 137 -13.57 -11.45 4.33
CA GLY A 137 -12.60 -11.14 3.30
C GLY A 137 -13.10 -10.16 2.22
N MET A 138 -14.24 -9.49 2.43
CA MET A 138 -14.74 -8.50 1.47
C MET A 138 -14.04 -7.16 1.65
N PHE A 139 -12.81 -7.08 1.13
CA PHE A 139 -11.96 -5.90 1.12
C PHE A 139 -11.01 -5.93 -0.08
N GLY A 140 -10.33 -4.83 -0.33
CA GLY A 140 -9.38 -4.71 -1.44
C GLY A 140 -8.62 -3.39 -1.41
N ALA A 141 -7.85 -3.13 -2.46
CA ALA A 141 -7.14 -1.88 -2.63
C ALA A 141 -6.90 -1.51 -4.10
N VAL A 142 -6.84 -0.21 -4.38
CA VAL A 142 -6.41 0.35 -5.65
C VAL A 142 -5.00 0.92 -5.47
N GLN A 143 -4.04 0.46 -6.28
CA GLN A 143 -2.71 1.07 -6.38
C GLN A 143 -2.69 2.05 -7.56
N VAL A 144 -2.22 3.26 -7.30
CA VAL A 144 -2.07 4.33 -8.30
C VAL A 144 -0.59 4.65 -8.49
N ARG A 145 -0.11 4.64 -9.73
CA ARG A 145 1.31 4.84 -10.08
C ARG A 145 1.50 5.57 -11.42
#